data_63cb5df76b88dd16bdca383bf897434b
#
_entry.id   63cb5df76b88dd16bdca383bf897434b
#
_cell.length_a   1.000
_cell.length_b   1.000
_cell.length_c   1.000
_cell.angle_alpha   90.00
_cell.angle_beta   90.00
_cell.angle_gamma   90.00
#
_symmetry.space_group_name_H-M   'P 1'
#
loop_
_entity.id
_entity.type
_entity.pdbx_description
1 polymer ?
#
loop_
_entity_poly.entity_id
_entity_poly.type
_entity_poly.pdbx_seq_one_letter_code
_entity_poly.pdbx_strand_id
1 'polypeptide(L)'
;MEVSCSVPDLTPETVAEMLGGLPEPGDYRVHVKPLRYRDRPHLAAWTDFEDRSITLQVPEPFHPFGEIVPYGAKRRSSAKGTRPRFIWLTEGITFRTHEEVLRFSYCHEWMHWWLKEVRGTASAAETACDRFALRNFRRRMVTESDAVAALRR
;
A
#
# COMPACT_ATOMS: atom_id res chain seq x y z
N MET A 1 -12.14 -9.87 -9.52
CA MET A 1 -10.94 -9.05 -9.73
C MET A 1 -10.05 -9.75 -10.75
N GLU A 2 -9.67 -9.02 -11.78
CA GLU A 2 -8.80 -9.55 -12.83
C GLU A 2 -7.34 -9.36 -12.42
N VAL A 3 -6.59 -10.45 -12.39
CA VAL A 3 -5.18 -10.45 -11.97
C VAL A 3 -4.30 -11.04 -13.06
N SER A 4 -3.21 -10.36 -13.36
CA SER A 4 -2.14 -10.90 -14.20
C SER A 4 -0.82 -10.89 -13.42
N CYS A 5 0.07 -11.82 -13.73
CA CYS A 5 1.32 -11.97 -13.00
C CYS A 5 2.45 -12.41 -13.93
N SER A 6 3.57 -11.71 -13.88
CA SER A 6 4.78 -12.07 -14.62
C SER A 6 5.97 -12.38 -13.69
N VAL A 7 5.73 -12.53 -12.39
CA VAL A 7 6.78 -12.90 -11.45
C VAL A 7 7.04 -14.41 -11.57
N PRO A 8 8.31 -14.85 -11.72
CA PRO A 8 8.63 -16.28 -11.69
C PRO A 8 8.09 -16.92 -10.40
N ASP A 9 7.59 -18.14 -10.51
CA ASP A 9 7.08 -18.94 -9.40
C ASP A 9 5.77 -18.43 -8.76
N LEU A 10 5.17 -17.37 -9.31
CA LEU A 10 3.84 -16.91 -8.90
C LEU A 10 2.86 -17.00 -10.06
N THR A 11 1.66 -17.46 -9.77
CA THR A 11 0.56 -17.52 -10.75
C THR A 11 -0.50 -16.46 -10.40
N PRO A 12 -1.34 -16.07 -11.39
CA PRO A 12 -2.46 -15.17 -11.07
C PRO A 12 -3.37 -15.73 -9.98
N GLU A 13 -3.58 -17.04 -9.96
CA GLU A 13 -4.41 -17.71 -8.96
C GLU A 13 -3.79 -17.62 -7.57
N THR A 14 -2.48 -17.83 -7.47
CA THR A 14 -1.75 -17.70 -6.19
C THR A 14 -1.81 -16.26 -5.69
N VAL A 15 -1.64 -15.28 -6.57
CA VAL A 15 -1.75 -13.86 -6.20
C VAL A 15 -3.16 -13.55 -5.69
N ALA A 16 -4.19 -14.03 -6.38
CA ALA A 16 -5.57 -13.82 -5.95
C ALA A 16 -5.83 -14.41 -4.57
N GLU A 17 -5.26 -15.57 -4.27
CA GLU A 17 -5.35 -16.17 -2.95
C GLU A 17 -4.64 -15.32 -1.89
N MET A 18 -3.43 -14.82 -2.20
CA MET A 18 -2.67 -13.96 -1.31
C MET A 18 -3.40 -12.66 -0.97
N LEU A 19 -4.16 -12.11 -1.94
CA LEU A 19 -4.95 -10.90 -1.75
C LEU A 19 -6.34 -11.17 -1.19
N GLY A 20 -6.67 -12.42 -0.89
CA GLY A 20 -7.98 -12.81 -0.38
C GLY A 20 -8.36 -12.07 0.88
N GLY A 21 -9.63 -11.69 0.98
CA GLY A 21 -10.16 -10.95 2.13
C GLY A 21 -9.94 -9.44 2.07
N LEU A 22 -9.14 -8.95 1.12
CA LEU A 22 -8.97 -7.52 0.86
C LEU A 22 -10.07 -7.04 -0.11
N PRO A 23 -10.50 -5.78 0.00
CA PRO A 23 -11.57 -5.27 -0.86
C PRO A 23 -11.09 -5.15 -2.31
N GLU A 24 -12.02 -5.30 -3.24
CA GLU A 24 -11.72 -5.22 -4.66
C GLU A 24 -11.72 -3.78 -5.18
N PRO A 25 -10.97 -3.48 -6.25
CA PRO A 25 -10.86 -2.12 -6.78
C PRO A 25 -11.82 -1.88 -7.95
N GLY A 26 -13.10 -2.23 -7.79
CA GLY A 26 -14.09 -2.07 -8.87
C GLY A 26 -13.68 -2.82 -10.13
N ASP A 27 -13.66 -2.14 -11.27
CA ASP A 27 -13.26 -2.72 -12.55
C ASP A 27 -11.76 -2.57 -12.86
N TYR A 28 -10.97 -2.06 -11.93
CA TYR A 28 -9.52 -1.96 -12.13
C TYR A 28 -8.88 -3.34 -12.15
N ARG A 29 -7.90 -3.50 -13.04
CA ARG A 29 -7.12 -4.72 -13.16
C ARG A 29 -5.90 -4.64 -12.25
N VAL A 30 -5.45 -5.78 -11.75
CA VAL A 30 -4.25 -5.86 -10.90
C VAL A 30 -3.16 -6.60 -11.67
N HIS A 31 -2.01 -5.95 -11.83
CA HIS A 31 -0.84 -6.53 -12.48
C HIS A 31 0.27 -6.70 -11.47
N VAL A 32 0.85 -7.88 -11.42
CA VAL A 32 1.98 -8.19 -10.55
C VAL A 32 3.19 -8.49 -11.42
N LYS A 33 4.29 -7.78 -11.18
CA LYS A 33 5.50 -7.98 -11.95
C LYS A 33 6.75 -7.92 -11.06
N PRO A 34 7.88 -8.45 -11.53
CA PRO A 34 9.10 -8.41 -10.73
C PRO A 34 9.68 -7.01 -10.64
N LEU A 35 10.22 -6.70 -9.47
CA LEU A 35 11.02 -5.50 -9.25
C LEU A 35 12.49 -5.88 -9.30
N ARG A 36 13.20 -5.32 -10.27
CA ARG A 36 14.64 -5.48 -10.31
C ARG A 36 15.27 -4.33 -9.55
N TYR A 37 16.13 -4.63 -8.60
CA TYR A 37 16.74 -3.63 -7.73
C TYR A 37 18.26 -3.76 -7.78
N ARG A 38 18.95 -2.66 -7.52
CA ARG A 38 20.41 -2.59 -7.51
C ARG A 38 21.01 -2.95 -6.16
N ASP A 39 20.57 -2.22 -5.14
CA ASP A 39 21.23 -2.30 -3.83
C ASP A 39 20.46 -3.20 -2.85
N ARG A 40 19.17 -2.97 -2.70
CA ARG A 40 18.34 -3.71 -1.76
C ARG A 40 16.89 -3.81 -2.25
N PRO A 41 16.17 -4.86 -1.81
CA PRO A 41 14.73 -4.93 -2.05
C PRO A 41 14.01 -3.73 -1.43
N HIS A 42 12.96 -3.29 -2.08
CA HIS A 42 12.13 -2.20 -1.59
C HIS A 42 10.71 -2.33 -2.14
N LEU A 43 9.80 -1.51 -1.62
CA LEU A 43 8.43 -1.47 -2.10
C LEU A 43 8.33 -0.62 -3.37
N ALA A 44 7.55 -1.10 -4.33
CA ALA A 44 7.21 -0.34 -5.54
C ALA A 44 5.84 -0.78 -6.04
N ALA A 45 4.96 0.17 -6.22
CA ALA A 45 3.62 -0.06 -6.73
C ALA A 45 3.02 1.27 -7.17
N TRP A 46 2.03 1.23 -8.03
CA TRP A 46 1.32 2.44 -8.45
C TRP A 46 -0.09 2.13 -8.95
N THR A 47 -0.94 3.13 -8.90
CA THR A 47 -2.29 3.10 -9.45
C THR A 47 -2.32 4.01 -10.68
N ASP A 48 -2.75 3.48 -11.82
CA ASP A 48 -2.92 4.22 -13.05
C ASP A 48 -4.41 4.43 -13.29
N PHE A 49 -4.88 5.66 -13.09
CA PHE A 49 -6.30 5.97 -13.19
C PHE A 49 -6.78 6.03 -14.64
N GLU A 50 -5.90 6.33 -15.58
CA GLU A 50 -6.26 6.33 -17.01
C GLU A 50 -6.38 4.91 -17.54
N ASP A 51 -5.40 4.07 -17.25
CA ASP A 51 -5.41 2.65 -17.65
C ASP A 51 -6.36 1.81 -16.80
N ARG A 52 -6.81 2.35 -15.68
CA ARG A 52 -7.67 1.66 -14.71
C ARG A 52 -7.01 0.37 -14.23
N SER A 53 -5.80 0.52 -13.69
CA SER A 53 -5.00 -0.61 -13.24
C SER A 53 -4.21 -0.26 -11.99
N ILE A 54 -3.91 -1.31 -11.24
CA ILE A 54 -3.00 -1.26 -10.09
C ILE A 54 -1.84 -2.19 -10.42
N THR A 55 -0.62 -1.67 -10.38
CA THR A 55 0.58 -2.46 -10.60
C THR A 55 1.32 -2.63 -9.28
N LEU A 56 1.58 -3.89 -8.94
CA LEU A 56 2.34 -4.27 -7.75
C LEU A 56 3.64 -4.91 -8.21
N GLN A 57 4.75 -4.53 -7.58
CA GLN A 57 6.04 -5.14 -7.90
C GLN A 57 6.54 -5.95 -6.70
N VAL A 58 7.14 -7.09 -7.01
CA VAL A 58 7.72 -7.98 -6.01
C VAL A 58 9.22 -8.04 -6.27
N PRO A 59 10.07 -7.74 -5.25
CA PRO A 59 11.51 -7.85 -5.45
C PRO A 59 11.93 -9.23 -5.94
N GLU A 60 12.81 -9.23 -6.96
CA GLU A 60 13.31 -10.47 -7.57
C GLU A 60 14.82 -10.34 -7.77
N PRO A 61 15.67 -11.14 -7.10
CA PRO A 61 15.31 -12.19 -6.14
C PRO A 61 14.74 -11.64 -4.83
N PHE A 62 13.88 -12.43 -4.18
CA PHE A 62 13.26 -11.98 -2.94
C PHE A 62 14.17 -12.28 -1.75
N HIS A 63 14.42 -11.25 -0.96
CA HIS A 63 15.06 -11.35 0.34
C HIS A 63 14.23 -10.53 1.34
N PRO A 64 14.09 -10.98 2.60
CA PRO A 64 13.43 -10.17 3.61
C PRO A 64 14.04 -8.78 3.71
N PHE A 65 13.19 -7.77 3.84
CA PHE A 65 13.66 -6.38 3.90
C PHE A 65 12.76 -5.54 4.80
N GLY A 66 13.34 -4.45 5.31
CA GLY A 66 12.63 -3.51 6.17
C GLY A 66 12.28 -2.23 5.44
N GLU A 67 11.19 -1.64 5.86
CA GLU A 67 10.79 -0.30 5.42
C GLU A 67 10.33 0.51 6.64
N ILE A 68 10.55 1.81 6.59
CA ILE A 68 10.02 2.74 7.57
C ILE A 68 8.86 3.47 6.92
N VAL A 69 7.66 3.28 7.47
CA VAL A 69 6.42 3.76 6.85
C VAL A 69 5.84 4.89 7.68
N PRO A 70 5.69 6.09 7.11
CA PRO A 70 5.03 7.19 7.82
C PRO A 70 3.51 6.98 7.79
N TYR A 71 2.87 7.08 8.94
CA TYR A 71 1.42 6.87 9.06
C TYR A 71 0.68 8.08 9.62
N GLY A 72 1.39 9.14 9.95
CA GLY A 72 0.79 10.35 10.49
C GLY A 72 1.83 11.42 10.71
N ALA A 73 1.35 12.59 11.11
CA ALA A 73 2.20 13.68 11.49
C ALA A 73 1.65 14.30 12.78
N LYS A 74 2.55 14.65 13.68
CA LYS A 74 2.20 15.29 14.92
C LYS A 74 2.79 16.69 14.93
N ARG A 75 1.96 17.69 15.23
CA ARG A 75 2.43 19.06 15.41
C ARG A 75 3.15 19.16 16.75
N ARG A 76 4.39 19.59 16.73
CA ARG A 76 5.17 19.84 17.94
C ARG A 76 5.10 21.32 18.28
N SER A 77 4.74 21.62 19.52
CA SER A 77 4.82 22.98 20.04
C SER A 77 6.27 23.44 20.01
N SER A 78 6.49 24.61 19.41
CA SER A 78 7.81 25.23 19.40
C SER A 78 7.91 26.26 20.50
N ALA A 79 9.13 26.65 20.85
CA ALA A 79 9.37 27.74 21.76
C ALA A 79 8.69 29.00 21.22
N LYS A 80 8.26 29.89 22.13
CA LYS A 80 7.56 31.12 21.78
C LYS A 80 8.34 31.92 20.72
N GLY A 81 7.68 32.26 19.62
CA GLY A 81 8.28 32.99 18.52
C GLY A 81 8.86 32.17 17.40
N THR A 82 8.83 30.81 17.48
CA THR A 82 9.32 29.93 16.44
C THR A 82 8.15 29.28 15.68
N ARG A 83 8.43 28.86 14.42
CA ARG A 83 7.40 28.19 13.61
C ARG A 83 7.08 26.81 14.18
N PRO A 84 5.80 26.38 14.16
CA PRO A 84 5.45 25.03 14.54
C PRO A 84 6.19 24.02 13.65
N ARG A 85 6.68 22.95 14.26
CA ARG A 85 7.31 21.85 13.53
C ARG A 85 6.40 20.64 13.54
N PHE A 86 6.45 19.88 12.45
CA PHE A 86 5.75 18.60 12.37
C PHE A 86 6.78 17.48 12.55
N ILE A 87 6.38 16.47 13.29
CA ILE A 87 7.14 15.24 13.45
C ILE A 87 6.35 14.15 12.76
N TRP A 88 7.01 13.41 11.86
CA TRP A 88 6.42 12.26 11.24
C TRP A 88 6.34 11.11 12.23
N LEU A 89 5.15 10.52 12.33
CA LEU A 89 4.94 9.28 13.07
C LEU A 89 5.22 8.14 12.09
N THR A 90 6.17 7.29 12.43
CA THR A 90 6.62 6.21 11.55
C THR A 90 6.60 4.87 12.25
N GLU A 91 6.50 3.82 11.47
CA GLU A 91 6.60 2.45 11.96
C GLU A 91 7.54 1.67 11.06
N GLY A 92 8.47 0.95 11.69
CA GLY A 92 9.35 0.03 10.99
C GLY A 92 8.63 -1.30 10.77
N ILE A 93 8.73 -1.84 9.56
CA ILE A 93 8.10 -3.09 9.22
C ILE A 93 9.07 -3.96 8.42
N THR A 94 9.05 -5.27 8.67
CA THR A 94 9.86 -6.22 7.92
C THR A 94 8.96 -7.10 7.07
N PHE A 95 9.25 -7.16 5.78
CA PHE A 95 8.55 -8.02 4.83
C PHE A 95 9.34 -9.31 4.67
N ARG A 96 8.73 -10.44 5.00
CA ARG A 96 9.39 -11.74 5.00
C ARG A 96 8.93 -12.64 3.86
N THR A 97 7.80 -12.31 3.22
CA THR A 97 7.21 -13.14 2.17
C THR A 97 6.66 -12.27 1.05
N HIS A 98 6.47 -12.90 -0.12
CA HIS A 98 5.77 -12.27 -1.24
C HIS A 98 4.38 -11.80 -0.84
N GLU A 99 3.67 -12.61 -0.06
CA GLU A 99 2.31 -12.29 0.38
C GLU A 99 2.26 -10.98 1.17
N GLU A 100 3.20 -10.80 2.10
CA GLU A 100 3.25 -9.57 2.89
C GLU A 100 3.48 -8.33 2.01
N VAL A 101 4.41 -8.43 1.06
CA VAL A 101 4.69 -7.33 0.13
C VAL A 101 3.46 -7.01 -0.71
N LEU A 102 2.83 -8.04 -1.28
CA LEU A 102 1.66 -7.88 -2.14
C LEU A 102 0.49 -7.28 -1.38
N ARG A 103 0.20 -7.80 -0.19
CA ARG A 103 -0.92 -7.30 0.60
C ARG A 103 -0.71 -5.86 1.04
N PHE A 104 0.49 -5.50 1.48
CA PHE A 104 0.80 -4.14 1.88
C PHE A 104 0.68 -3.17 0.71
N SER A 105 1.35 -3.48 -0.40
CA SER A 105 1.31 -2.63 -1.59
C SER A 105 -0.09 -2.50 -2.17
N TYR A 106 -0.83 -3.61 -2.19
CA TYR A 106 -2.21 -3.59 -2.66
C TYR A 106 -3.09 -2.70 -1.78
N CYS A 107 -2.99 -2.83 -0.47
CA CYS A 107 -3.75 -1.98 0.46
C CYS A 107 -3.48 -0.49 0.21
N HIS A 108 -2.21 -0.14 0.05
CA HIS A 108 -1.81 1.23 -0.21
C HIS A 108 -2.42 1.76 -1.51
N GLU A 109 -2.29 1.00 -2.60
CA GLU A 109 -2.80 1.41 -3.91
C GLU A 109 -4.33 1.35 -3.98
N TRP A 110 -4.94 0.35 -3.34
CA TRP A 110 -6.40 0.28 -3.25
C TRP A 110 -6.96 1.51 -2.54
N MET A 111 -6.30 1.97 -1.49
CA MET A 111 -6.74 3.17 -0.77
C MET A 111 -6.69 4.42 -1.66
N HIS A 112 -5.68 4.54 -2.53
CA HIS A 112 -5.63 5.60 -3.55
C HIS A 112 -6.83 5.51 -4.49
N TRP A 113 -7.12 4.30 -4.98
CA TRP A 113 -8.28 4.05 -5.82
C TRP A 113 -9.58 4.46 -5.12
N TRP A 114 -9.75 4.03 -3.88
CA TRP A 114 -10.96 4.30 -3.11
C TRP A 114 -11.15 5.79 -2.85
N LEU A 115 -10.10 6.49 -2.50
CA LEU A 115 -10.16 7.94 -2.26
C LEU A 115 -10.58 8.68 -3.53
N LYS A 116 -10.07 8.30 -4.68
CA LYS A 116 -10.41 8.96 -5.94
C LYS A 116 -11.76 8.53 -6.49
N GLU A 117 -11.96 7.23 -6.64
CA GLU A 117 -13.13 6.70 -7.37
C GLU A 117 -14.39 6.65 -6.51
N VAL A 118 -14.26 6.40 -5.23
CA VAL A 118 -15.41 6.30 -4.32
C VAL A 118 -15.65 7.59 -3.57
N ARG A 119 -14.62 8.20 -3.02
CA ARG A 119 -14.74 9.42 -2.23
C ARG A 119 -14.62 10.70 -3.05
N GLY A 120 -14.12 10.63 -4.26
CA GLY A 120 -13.98 11.78 -5.14
C GLY A 120 -12.96 12.82 -4.67
N THR A 121 -11.98 12.42 -3.87
CA THR A 121 -10.96 13.35 -3.39
C THR A 121 -9.83 13.49 -4.40
N ALA A 122 -9.37 14.72 -4.63
CA ALA A 122 -8.32 15.00 -5.60
C ALA A 122 -6.92 14.91 -5.01
N SER A 123 -6.77 14.85 -3.69
CA SER A 123 -5.45 14.88 -3.07
C SER A 123 -4.86 13.49 -2.92
N ALA A 124 -3.55 13.39 -3.16
CA ALA A 124 -2.79 12.18 -2.91
C ALA A 124 -2.55 12.05 -1.40
N ALA A 125 -3.43 11.35 -0.71
CA ALA A 125 -3.35 11.17 0.73
C ALA A 125 -2.40 10.01 1.08
N GLU A 126 -1.11 10.15 0.75
CA GLU A 126 -0.09 9.12 0.98
C GLU A 126 -0.08 8.60 2.42
N THR A 127 -0.19 9.52 3.38
CA THR A 127 -0.19 9.14 4.79
C THR A 127 -1.40 8.27 5.15
N ALA A 128 -2.58 8.61 4.63
CA ALA A 128 -3.78 7.80 4.86
C ALA A 128 -3.65 6.43 4.19
N CYS A 129 -3.07 6.37 3.00
CA CYS A 129 -2.83 5.10 2.30
C CYS A 129 -1.85 4.22 3.07
N ASP A 130 -0.77 4.78 3.56
CA ASP A 130 0.20 4.06 4.38
C ASP A 130 -0.42 3.59 5.69
N ARG A 131 -1.21 4.43 6.34
CA ARG A 131 -1.90 4.09 7.58
C ARG A 131 -2.89 2.94 7.37
N PHE A 132 -3.67 3.00 6.28
CA PHE A 132 -4.58 1.92 5.92
C PHE A 132 -3.82 0.62 5.70
N ALA A 133 -2.72 0.67 4.95
CA ALA A 133 -1.91 -0.51 4.68
C ALA A 133 -1.31 -1.10 5.96
N LEU A 134 -0.72 -0.26 6.81
CA LEU A 134 -0.13 -0.71 8.09
C LEU A 134 -1.15 -1.41 8.98
N ARG A 135 -2.35 -0.88 9.06
CA ARG A 135 -3.39 -1.43 9.93
C ARG A 135 -4.00 -2.73 9.41
N ASN A 136 -4.00 -2.92 8.08
CA ASN A 136 -4.88 -3.92 7.47
C ASN A 136 -4.19 -5.01 6.65
N PHE A 137 -2.94 -4.86 6.24
CA PHE A 137 -2.34 -5.79 5.28
C PHE A 137 -2.20 -7.23 5.81
N ARG A 138 -2.17 -7.42 7.13
CA ARG A 138 -2.11 -8.76 7.74
C ARG A 138 -3.47 -9.31 8.16
N ARG A 139 -4.53 -8.51 8.06
CA ARG A 139 -5.87 -8.93 8.49
C ARG A 139 -6.50 -9.84 7.45
N ARG A 140 -7.25 -10.82 7.92
CA ARG A 140 -7.94 -11.79 7.04
C ARG A 140 -9.08 -11.17 6.25
N MET A 141 -9.78 -10.21 6.85
CA MET A 141 -10.93 -9.55 6.23
C MET A 141 -10.83 -8.05 6.45
N VAL A 142 -10.83 -7.31 5.34
CA VAL A 142 -10.74 -5.86 5.34
C VAL A 142 -11.88 -5.32 4.47
N THR A 143 -12.55 -4.27 4.96
CA THR A 143 -13.72 -3.69 4.31
C THR A 143 -13.55 -2.19 4.12
N GLU A 144 -14.52 -1.57 3.43
CA GLU A 144 -14.53 -0.12 3.27
C GLU A 144 -14.63 0.64 4.61
N SER A 145 -15.23 0.03 5.63
CA SER A 145 -15.26 0.68 6.95
C SER A 145 -13.86 0.81 7.54
N ASP A 146 -12.94 -0.09 7.21
CA ASP A 146 -11.54 0.04 7.60
C ASP A 146 -10.86 1.20 6.88
N ALA A 147 -11.27 1.47 5.64
CA ALA A 147 -10.79 2.63 4.90
C ALA A 147 -11.27 3.94 5.53
N VAL A 148 -12.53 4.00 5.91
CA VAL A 148 -13.08 5.16 6.62
C VAL A 148 -12.34 5.40 7.93
N ALA A 149 -12.07 4.33 8.68
CA ALA A 149 -11.31 4.43 9.94
C ALA A 149 -9.89 4.96 9.70
N ALA A 150 -9.26 4.62 8.58
CA ALA A 150 -7.91 5.06 8.25
C ALA A 150 -7.81 6.55 7.88
N LEU A 151 -8.93 7.21 7.63
CA LEU A 151 -8.94 8.65 7.40
C LEU A 151 -8.66 9.43 8.70
N ARG A 152 -8.82 8.79 9.83
CA ARG A 152 -8.57 9.38 11.15
C ARG A 152 -7.30 8.80 11.73
N ARG A 153 -6.56 9.66 12.39
CA ARG A 153 -5.34 9.27 13.10
C ARG A 153 -5.63 8.41 14.32
#